data_39ca0844550db5c49e80c0906537c7ba
#
_entry.id   39ca0844550db5c49e80c0906537c7ba
#
_cell.length_a   1.000
_cell.length_b   1.000
_cell.length_c   1.000
_cell.angle_alpha   90.00
_cell.angle_beta   90.00
_cell.angle_gamma   90.00
#
_symmetry.space_group_name_H-M   'P 1'
#
loop_
_entity.id
_entity.type
_entity.pdbx_description
1 polymer ?
#
loop_
_entity_poly.entity_id
_entity_poly.type
_entity_poly.pdbx_seq_one_letter_code
_entity_poly.pdbx_strand_id
1 'polypeptide(L)'
;EVWESAFGKSFTTALDKGGLVDWGDHEARTLEDMGYPNWVTEKGLCPGLPDWTALKNPACAKNFTTPDSGGKGRMLEGPQTWHGDLIPQRVDALGLGDLWTVKFAGSADALWAELVAAEKEGRGTIIFNWTPNFTDGAGFTFIDFPPYTAGCRPEDGGDGKCGSPDGYLKKAVNADFPKTH
;
A
#
# COMPACT_ATOMS: atom_id res chain seq x y z
N GLU A 1 4.52 17.82 1.93
CA GLU A 1 5.04 16.53 2.38
C GLU A 1 5.14 15.57 1.20
N VAL A 2 6.15 14.70 1.20
CA VAL A 2 6.37 13.73 0.11
C VAL A 2 6.70 12.37 0.70
N TRP A 3 5.98 11.34 0.26
CA TRP A 3 6.29 9.93 0.48
C TRP A 3 7.23 9.46 -0.65
N GLU A 4 8.51 9.28 -0.35
CA GLU A 4 9.51 8.85 -1.35
C GLU A 4 9.22 7.47 -1.92
N SER A 5 8.61 6.59 -1.13
CA SER A 5 8.22 5.25 -1.56
C SER A 5 7.27 5.26 -2.79
N ALA A 6 6.35 6.25 -2.83
CA ALA A 6 5.40 6.41 -3.92
C ALA A 6 5.88 7.39 -5.00
N PHE A 7 6.46 8.52 -4.58
CA PHE A 7 6.70 9.66 -5.47
C PHE A 7 8.19 9.97 -5.69
N GLY A 8 9.12 9.10 -5.28
CA GLY A 8 10.56 9.37 -5.32
C GLY A 8 11.08 9.81 -6.68
N LYS A 9 10.72 9.14 -7.77
CA LYS A 9 11.13 9.55 -9.15
C LYS A 9 10.56 10.91 -9.54
N SER A 10 9.29 11.17 -9.23
CA SER A 10 8.64 12.45 -9.53
C SER A 10 9.24 13.58 -8.70
N PHE A 11 9.56 13.31 -7.44
CA PHE A 11 10.21 14.24 -6.53
C PHE A 11 11.62 14.60 -7.02
N THR A 12 12.47 13.61 -7.31
CA THR A 12 13.81 13.81 -7.87
C THR A 12 13.74 14.62 -9.16
N THR A 13 12.85 14.27 -10.08
CA THR A 13 12.64 15.02 -11.33
C THR A 13 12.27 16.48 -11.08
N ALA A 14 11.43 16.75 -10.07
CA ALA A 14 11.04 18.12 -9.74
C ALA A 14 12.19 18.92 -9.11
N LEU A 15 13.03 18.27 -8.30
CA LEU A 15 14.27 18.87 -7.77
C LEU A 15 15.24 19.22 -8.91
N ASP A 16 15.48 18.30 -9.84
CA ASP A 16 16.38 18.51 -10.99
C ASP A 16 15.92 19.65 -11.89
N LYS A 17 14.61 19.86 -12.03
CA LYS A 17 14.03 21.00 -12.75
C LYS A 17 14.12 22.32 -12.00
N GLY A 18 14.56 22.33 -10.74
CA GLY A 18 14.74 23.53 -9.93
C GLY A 18 13.44 24.19 -9.45
N GLY A 19 12.30 23.50 -9.55
CA GLY A 19 11.01 24.02 -9.05
C GLY A 19 10.78 23.82 -7.56
N LEU A 20 11.48 22.84 -6.98
CA LEU A 20 11.40 22.46 -5.58
C LEU A 20 12.78 22.41 -4.94
N VAL A 21 12.80 22.48 -3.61
CA VAL A 21 13.97 22.21 -2.78
C VAL A 21 13.59 21.13 -1.77
N ASP A 22 14.45 20.12 -1.60
CA ASP A 22 14.37 19.18 -0.49
C ASP A 22 14.77 19.95 0.80
N TRP A 23 13.78 20.14 1.68
CA TRP A 23 13.96 20.83 2.96
C TRP A 23 14.29 19.85 4.10
N GLY A 24 14.67 18.61 3.73
CA GLY A 24 15.05 17.57 4.66
C GLY A 24 13.90 16.66 5.08
N ASP A 25 14.23 15.70 5.91
CA ASP A 25 13.27 14.69 6.38
C ASP A 25 12.42 15.24 7.53
N HIS A 26 11.20 14.73 7.64
CA HIS A 26 10.52 14.63 8.91
C HIS A 26 11.16 13.50 9.73
N GLU A 27 11.05 13.56 11.05
CA GLU A 27 11.44 12.43 11.91
C GLU A 27 10.45 11.24 11.84
N ALA A 28 9.35 11.43 11.14
CA ALA A 28 8.33 10.39 10.97
C ALA A 28 8.78 9.35 9.93
N ARG A 29 8.87 8.09 10.37
CA ARG A 29 9.06 6.96 9.46
C ARG A 29 7.81 6.71 8.65
N THR A 30 7.99 6.27 7.41
CA THR A 30 6.90 5.95 6.49
C THR A 30 6.98 4.50 6.05
N LEU A 31 5.81 3.88 5.92
CA LEU A 31 5.59 2.63 5.20
C LEU A 31 4.28 2.79 4.44
N GLU A 32 4.24 2.35 3.20
CA GLU A 32 3.06 2.37 2.33
C GLU A 32 2.94 1.00 1.69
N ASP A 33 1.94 0.21 2.06
CA ASP A 33 1.72 -1.12 1.46
C ASP A 33 0.30 -1.62 1.73
N MET A 34 0.01 -2.82 1.25
CA MET A 34 -1.23 -3.53 1.55
C MET A 34 -1.21 -4.04 2.99
N GLY A 35 -2.34 -3.93 3.64
CA GLY A 35 -2.51 -4.41 5.00
C GLY A 35 -3.97 -4.68 5.34
N TYR A 36 -4.24 -5.02 6.58
CA TYR A 36 -5.55 -5.44 7.04
C TYR A 36 -5.80 -4.98 8.49
N PRO A 37 -7.06 -4.79 8.90
CA PRO A 37 -7.38 -4.47 10.29
C PRO A 37 -7.22 -5.73 11.17
N ASN A 38 -6.74 -5.55 12.41
CA ASN A 38 -6.36 -6.66 13.31
C ASN A 38 -7.49 -7.65 13.59
N TRP A 39 -8.76 -7.19 13.55
CA TRP A 39 -9.88 -8.10 13.72
C TRP A 39 -9.98 -9.21 12.64
N VAL A 40 -9.29 -9.08 11.51
CA VAL A 40 -9.18 -10.14 10.49
C VAL A 40 -8.48 -11.37 11.06
N THR A 41 -7.36 -11.17 11.77
CA THR A 41 -6.63 -12.27 12.43
C THR A 41 -7.32 -12.72 13.71
N GLU A 42 -7.87 -11.81 14.49
CA GLU A 42 -8.65 -12.12 15.70
C GLU A 42 -9.86 -13.01 15.41
N LYS A 43 -10.54 -12.79 14.28
CA LYS A 43 -11.66 -13.63 13.82
C LYS A 43 -11.21 -14.87 13.04
N GLY A 44 -9.91 -15.08 12.84
CA GLY A 44 -9.36 -16.22 12.11
C GLY A 44 -9.74 -16.26 10.63
N LEU A 45 -9.99 -15.11 9.97
CA LEU A 45 -10.45 -15.06 8.59
C LEU A 45 -9.35 -15.44 7.58
N CYS A 46 -8.08 -15.24 7.94
CA CYS A 46 -6.93 -15.64 7.14
C CYS A 46 -5.78 -16.06 8.07
N PRO A 47 -5.78 -17.31 8.56
CA PRO A 47 -4.67 -17.82 9.39
C PRO A 47 -3.35 -17.76 8.66
N GLY A 48 -2.31 -17.29 9.35
CA GLY A 48 -0.96 -17.15 8.82
C GLY A 48 -0.58 -15.70 8.48
N LEU A 49 -1.53 -14.78 8.35
CA LEU A 49 -1.20 -13.35 8.28
C LEU A 49 -0.45 -12.93 9.55
N PRO A 50 0.54 -12.02 9.48
CA PRO A 50 0.89 -11.16 8.33
C PRO A 50 1.75 -11.78 7.22
N ASP A 51 2.24 -13.02 7.35
CA ASP A 51 3.03 -13.65 6.28
C ASP A 51 2.19 -13.70 4.98
N TRP A 52 2.70 -13.07 3.91
CA TRP A 52 2.02 -13.02 2.61
C TRP A 52 1.70 -14.40 2.02
N THR A 53 2.43 -15.44 2.41
CA THR A 53 2.19 -16.82 1.93
C THR A 53 0.82 -17.35 2.37
N ALA A 54 0.23 -16.79 3.43
CA ALA A 54 -1.15 -17.08 3.83
C ALA A 54 -2.17 -16.76 2.74
N LEU A 55 -1.87 -15.80 1.88
CA LEU A 55 -2.73 -15.41 0.74
C LEU A 55 -2.84 -16.50 -0.33
N LYS A 56 -1.95 -17.49 -0.34
CA LYS A 56 -2.03 -18.65 -1.24
C LYS A 56 -3.12 -19.66 -0.83
N ASN A 57 -3.72 -19.47 0.34
CA ASN A 57 -4.78 -20.35 0.82
C ASN A 57 -6.14 -19.89 0.22
N PRO A 58 -6.81 -20.75 -0.58
CA PRO A 58 -8.13 -20.42 -1.15
C PRO A 58 -9.19 -20.13 -0.09
N ALA A 59 -9.11 -20.76 1.09
CA ALA A 59 -10.04 -20.50 2.19
C ALA A 59 -9.87 -19.07 2.75
N CYS A 60 -8.64 -18.56 2.77
CA CYS A 60 -8.38 -17.16 3.09
C CYS A 60 -9.06 -16.25 2.06
N ALA A 61 -8.72 -16.38 0.77
CA ALA A 61 -9.26 -15.55 -0.30
C ALA A 61 -10.79 -15.48 -0.29
N LYS A 62 -11.45 -16.62 -0.02
CA LYS A 62 -12.91 -16.72 0.05
C LYS A 62 -13.53 -15.77 1.09
N ASN A 63 -12.88 -15.53 2.22
CA ASN A 63 -13.38 -14.64 3.27
C ASN A 63 -13.26 -13.15 2.91
N PHE A 64 -12.58 -12.83 1.80
CA PHE A 64 -12.34 -11.46 1.31
C PHE A 64 -13.09 -11.16 0.01
N THR A 65 -14.02 -12.02 -0.39
CA THR A 65 -14.80 -11.80 -1.61
C THR A 65 -15.79 -10.66 -1.45
N THR A 66 -15.99 -9.93 -2.54
CA THR A 66 -16.95 -8.84 -2.66
C THR A 66 -17.73 -8.98 -3.97
N PRO A 67 -18.88 -8.32 -4.13
CA PRO A 67 -19.68 -8.44 -5.36
C PRO A 67 -18.92 -8.11 -6.65
N ASP A 68 -17.94 -7.20 -6.57
CA ASP A 68 -17.12 -6.72 -7.69
C ASP A 68 -15.84 -7.53 -7.91
N SER A 69 -15.55 -8.52 -7.06
CA SER A 69 -14.29 -9.28 -7.11
C SER A 69 -14.32 -10.51 -8.03
N GLY A 70 -15.47 -10.83 -8.63
CA GLY A 70 -15.60 -11.98 -9.53
C GLY A 70 -15.35 -13.32 -8.85
N GLY A 71 -15.66 -13.42 -7.55
CA GLY A 71 -15.47 -14.65 -6.76
C GLY A 71 -14.06 -14.83 -6.18
N LYS A 72 -13.13 -13.91 -6.46
CA LYS A 72 -11.79 -13.86 -5.88
C LYS A 72 -11.80 -13.02 -4.59
N GLY A 73 -10.78 -13.18 -3.75
CA GLY A 73 -10.50 -12.20 -2.69
C GLY A 73 -10.17 -10.84 -3.29
N ARG A 74 -10.65 -9.76 -2.68
CA ARG A 74 -10.37 -8.40 -3.13
C ARG A 74 -9.25 -7.77 -2.29
N MET A 75 -8.28 -7.19 -2.97
CA MET A 75 -7.36 -6.19 -2.43
C MET A 75 -7.78 -4.83 -2.97
N LEU A 76 -8.02 -3.86 -2.10
CA LEU A 76 -8.45 -2.52 -2.49
C LEU A 76 -7.26 -1.57 -2.44
N GLU A 77 -6.76 -1.18 -3.61
CA GLU A 77 -5.68 -0.20 -3.79
C GLU A 77 -6.24 1.23 -3.74
N GLY A 78 -5.38 2.21 -3.50
CA GLY A 78 -5.69 3.62 -3.65
C GLY A 78 -6.04 4.02 -5.08
N PRO A 79 -6.21 5.31 -5.36
CA PRO A 79 -6.38 5.79 -6.73
C PRO A 79 -5.23 5.29 -7.63
N GLN A 80 -5.55 4.80 -8.82
CA GLN A 80 -4.55 4.28 -9.76
C GLN A 80 -3.42 5.26 -10.06
N THR A 81 -3.67 6.57 -9.91
CA THR A 81 -2.65 7.62 -10.07
C THR A 81 -1.57 7.63 -8.98
N TRP A 82 -1.76 6.88 -7.88
CA TRP A 82 -0.76 6.82 -6.80
C TRP A 82 0.40 5.89 -7.18
N HIS A 83 0.12 4.63 -7.50
CA HIS A 83 1.14 3.60 -7.73
C HIS A 83 1.01 2.90 -9.08
N GLY A 84 0.07 3.33 -9.95
CA GLY A 84 -0.17 2.66 -11.22
C GLY A 84 -0.57 1.20 -11.05
N ASP A 85 0.16 0.32 -11.70
CA ASP A 85 -0.09 -1.12 -11.67
C ASP A 85 0.85 -1.89 -10.73
N LEU A 86 1.52 -1.22 -9.79
CA LEU A 86 2.52 -1.85 -8.90
C LEU A 86 1.94 -3.02 -8.10
N ILE A 87 0.77 -2.82 -7.47
CA ILE A 87 0.13 -3.86 -6.67
C ILE A 87 -0.45 -5.00 -7.54
N PRO A 88 -1.16 -4.74 -8.66
CA PRO A 88 -1.52 -5.79 -9.62
C PRO A 88 -0.33 -6.62 -10.08
N GLN A 89 0.78 -5.99 -10.46
CA GLN A 89 2.00 -6.69 -10.90
C GLN A 89 2.59 -7.57 -9.78
N ARG A 90 2.59 -7.10 -8.52
CA ARG A 90 3.02 -7.89 -7.36
C ARG A 90 2.13 -9.11 -7.15
N VAL A 91 0.82 -8.95 -7.22
CA VAL A 91 -0.15 -10.05 -7.09
C VAL A 91 0.13 -11.14 -8.13
N ASP A 92 0.39 -10.75 -9.38
CA ASP A 92 0.72 -11.67 -10.46
C ASP A 92 2.10 -12.32 -10.25
N ALA A 93 3.13 -11.53 -9.92
CA ALA A 93 4.49 -12.01 -9.69
C ALA A 93 4.60 -13.03 -8.53
N LEU A 94 3.77 -12.86 -7.48
CA LEU A 94 3.69 -13.78 -6.36
C LEU A 94 2.81 -15.01 -6.63
N GLY A 95 2.20 -15.11 -7.81
CA GLY A 95 1.31 -16.20 -8.21
C GLY A 95 -0.02 -16.19 -7.45
N LEU A 96 -0.51 -15.01 -7.08
CA LEU A 96 -1.77 -14.83 -6.35
C LEU A 96 -2.97 -14.52 -7.27
N GLY A 97 -2.74 -14.22 -8.55
CA GLY A 97 -3.76 -13.72 -9.48
C GLY A 97 -4.97 -14.65 -9.71
N ASP A 98 -4.82 -15.96 -9.45
CA ASP A 98 -5.96 -16.90 -9.54
C ASP A 98 -6.92 -16.73 -8.35
N LEU A 99 -6.41 -16.34 -7.18
CA LEU A 99 -7.18 -16.25 -5.93
C LEU A 99 -7.58 -14.80 -5.59
N TRP A 100 -6.82 -13.82 -6.06
CA TRP A 100 -6.98 -12.42 -5.68
C TRP A 100 -7.15 -11.51 -6.88
N THR A 101 -7.91 -10.45 -6.71
CA THR A 101 -8.04 -9.35 -7.67
C THR A 101 -7.80 -8.02 -6.97
N VAL A 102 -7.11 -7.11 -7.65
CA VAL A 102 -6.91 -5.75 -7.19
C VAL A 102 -7.98 -4.85 -7.78
N LYS A 103 -8.61 -4.04 -6.95
CA LYS A 103 -9.55 -2.98 -7.34
C LYS A 103 -9.01 -1.65 -6.85
N PHE A 104 -9.34 -0.57 -7.54
CA PHE A 104 -8.89 0.76 -7.21
C PHE A 104 -10.01 1.58 -6.55
N ALA A 105 -9.69 2.18 -5.42
CA ALA A 105 -10.56 3.16 -4.78
C ALA A 105 -10.39 4.53 -5.44
N GLY A 106 -11.41 5.36 -5.35
CA GLY A 106 -11.35 6.72 -5.91
C GLY A 106 -10.65 7.74 -5.00
N SER A 107 -10.44 7.40 -3.72
CA SER A 107 -9.84 8.29 -2.72
C SER A 107 -9.38 7.53 -1.48
N ALA A 108 -8.60 8.19 -0.62
CA ALA A 108 -8.24 7.69 0.71
C ALA A 108 -9.48 7.39 1.57
N ASP A 109 -10.47 8.28 1.57
CA ASP A 109 -11.70 8.10 2.33
C ASP A 109 -12.44 6.82 1.95
N ALA A 110 -12.39 6.44 0.67
CA ALA A 110 -12.99 5.19 0.20
C ALA A 110 -12.26 3.95 0.73
N LEU A 111 -10.92 4.00 0.91
CA LEU A 111 -10.17 2.94 1.56
C LEU A 111 -10.60 2.76 3.02
N TRP A 112 -10.76 3.86 3.74
CA TRP A 112 -11.13 3.80 5.15
C TRP A 112 -12.61 3.45 5.36
N ALA A 113 -13.49 3.90 4.47
CA ALA A 113 -14.89 3.48 4.47
C ALA A 113 -15.03 1.96 4.27
N GLU A 114 -14.13 1.35 3.49
CA GLU A 114 -14.07 -0.09 3.31
C GLU A 114 -13.79 -0.84 4.62
N LEU A 115 -12.93 -0.33 5.50
CA LEU A 115 -12.67 -0.96 6.80
C LEU A 115 -13.96 -1.08 7.61
N VAL A 116 -14.73 0.01 7.67
CA VAL A 116 -16.02 0.05 8.41
C VAL A 116 -17.05 -0.88 7.78
N ALA A 117 -17.15 -0.88 6.45
CA ALA A 117 -18.10 -1.73 5.73
C ALA A 117 -17.79 -3.22 5.91
N ALA A 118 -16.52 -3.61 5.76
CA ALA A 118 -16.09 -5.00 5.90
C ALA A 118 -16.31 -5.54 7.31
N GLU A 119 -16.02 -4.72 8.33
CA GLU A 119 -16.25 -5.11 9.72
C GLU A 119 -17.74 -5.36 10.00
N LYS A 120 -18.61 -4.47 9.53
CA LYS A 120 -20.06 -4.59 9.67
C LYS A 120 -20.63 -5.82 8.95
N GLU A 121 -20.05 -6.16 7.79
CA GLU A 121 -20.44 -7.34 7.01
C GLU A 121 -19.81 -8.63 7.54
N GLY A 122 -18.82 -8.55 8.43
CA GLY A 122 -18.11 -9.69 9.01
C GLY A 122 -17.17 -10.41 8.02
N ARG A 123 -16.80 -9.76 6.91
CA ARG A 123 -15.84 -10.28 5.93
C ARG A 123 -14.46 -9.70 6.14
N GLY A 124 -13.44 -10.40 5.65
CA GLY A 124 -12.09 -9.86 5.61
C GLY A 124 -11.96 -8.69 4.62
N THR A 125 -10.97 -7.84 4.85
CA THR A 125 -10.56 -6.82 3.89
C THR A 125 -9.06 -6.60 3.94
N ILE A 126 -8.46 -6.39 2.78
CA ILE A 126 -7.08 -5.94 2.58
C ILE A 126 -7.17 -4.64 1.79
N ILE A 127 -6.60 -3.58 2.35
CA ILE A 127 -6.54 -2.28 1.70
C ILE A 127 -5.10 -1.79 1.60
N PHE A 128 -4.82 -0.95 0.63
CA PHE A 128 -3.64 -0.10 0.65
C PHE A 128 -3.76 0.90 1.80
N ASN A 129 -2.69 1.08 2.53
CA ASN A 129 -2.62 2.03 3.64
C ASN A 129 -1.18 2.54 3.81
N TRP A 130 -1.00 3.52 4.64
CA TRP A 130 0.30 4.11 4.94
C TRP A 130 0.41 4.52 6.39
N THR A 131 1.64 4.69 6.86
CA THR A 131 1.95 5.29 8.15
C THR A 131 2.91 6.47 7.92
N PRO A 132 2.80 7.59 8.66
CA PRO A 132 1.86 7.81 9.77
C PRO A 132 0.48 8.27 9.29
N ASN A 133 -0.58 7.71 9.86
CA ASN A 133 -1.93 8.23 9.76
C ASN A 133 -2.78 7.80 10.97
N PHE A 134 -4.07 8.16 10.98
CA PHE A 134 -4.95 7.88 12.13
C PHE A 134 -5.20 6.38 12.39
N THR A 135 -4.96 5.51 11.42
CA THR A 135 -5.12 4.05 11.59
C THR A 135 -4.01 3.42 12.42
N ASP A 136 -2.89 4.10 12.63
CA ASP A 136 -1.75 3.58 13.41
C ASP A 136 -2.17 3.19 14.84
N GLY A 137 -3.11 3.95 15.43
CA GLY A 137 -3.69 3.65 16.73
C GLY A 137 -4.96 2.78 16.70
N ALA A 138 -5.46 2.42 15.53
CA ALA A 138 -6.74 1.75 15.34
C ALA A 138 -6.64 0.23 15.09
N GLY A 139 -5.44 -0.35 15.24
CA GLY A 139 -5.24 -1.79 15.07
C GLY A 139 -5.21 -2.21 13.61
N PHE A 140 -4.25 -1.71 12.86
CA PHE A 140 -3.97 -2.07 11.46
C PHE A 140 -2.59 -2.73 11.35
N THR A 141 -2.47 -3.79 10.55
CA THR A 141 -1.23 -4.53 10.33
C THR A 141 -0.93 -4.61 8.84
N PHE A 142 0.28 -4.26 8.44
CA PHE A 142 0.77 -4.47 7.08
C PHE A 142 1.10 -5.94 6.83
N ILE A 143 0.97 -6.37 5.57
CA ILE A 143 1.35 -7.72 5.15
C ILE A 143 2.86 -7.78 4.95
N ASP A 144 3.49 -8.80 5.51
CA ASP A 144 4.93 -9.06 5.38
C ASP A 144 5.22 -9.67 4.00
N PHE A 145 5.30 -8.83 2.98
CA PHE A 145 5.77 -9.22 1.64
C PHE A 145 7.29 -9.46 1.65
N PRO A 146 7.85 -10.12 0.60
CA PRO A 146 9.29 -10.23 0.47
C PRO A 146 9.96 -8.85 0.63
N PRO A 147 11.09 -8.75 1.35
CA PRO A 147 11.72 -7.47 1.64
C PRO A 147 12.04 -6.66 0.38
N TYR A 148 11.87 -5.36 0.45
CA TYR A 148 12.30 -4.47 -0.60
C TYR A 148 13.83 -4.51 -0.76
N THR A 149 14.28 -4.59 -2.01
CA THR A 149 15.66 -4.38 -2.40
C THR A 149 15.71 -3.43 -3.59
N ALA A 150 16.76 -2.61 -3.68
CA ALA A 150 16.88 -1.68 -4.81
C ALA A 150 16.81 -2.43 -6.15
N GLY A 151 16.00 -1.95 -7.08
CA GLY A 151 15.80 -2.57 -8.39
C GLY A 151 14.82 -3.75 -8.42
N CYS A 152 14.17 -4.11 -7.32
CA CYS A 152 13.23 -5.23 -7.28
C CYS A 152 11.88 -4.95 -7.97
N ARG A 153 11.55 -3.68 -8.21
CA ARG A 153 10.30 -3.29 -8.87
C ARG A 153 10.36 -3.50 -10.38
N PRO A 154 9.24 -3.78 -11.06
CA PRO A 154 9.23 -3.99 -12.51
C PRO A 154 9.75 -2.80 -13.32
N GLU A 155 9.45 -1.57 -12.89
CA GLU A 155 9.93 -0.34 -13.52
C GLU A 155 11.46 -0.17 -13.47
N ASP A 156 12.13 -0.90 -12.58
CA ASP A 156 13.59 -0.95 -12.44
C ASP A 156 14.19 -2.24 -13.02
N GLY A 157 13.36 -3.08 -13.64
CA GLY A 157 13.76 -4.35 -14.25
C GLY A 157 13.73 -5.56 -13.30
N GLY A 158 13.18 -5.39 -12.11
CA GLY A 158 13.03 -6.46 -11.13
C GLY A 158 11.84 -7.39 -11.39
N ASP A 159 11.71 -8.42 -10.55
CA ASP A 159 10.67 -9.43 -10.67
C ASP A 159 9.32 -9.03 -10.05
N GLY A 160 9.25 -7.88 -9.38
CA GLY A 160 8.03 -7.29 -8.85
C GLY A 160 7.46 -7.95 -7.59
N LYS A 161 8.19 -8.88 -6.97
CA LYS A 161 7.69 -9.62 -5.80
C LYS A 161 7.82 -8.88 -4.48
N CYS A 162 8.70 -7.88 -4.41
CA CYS A 162 9.03 -7.21 -3.16
C CYS A 162 7.89 -6.31 -2.64
N GLY A 163 7.85 -6.15 -1.31
CA GLY A 163 7.07 -5.14 -0.62
C GLY A 163 7.54 -3.72 -0.90
N SER A 164 6.97 -2.78 -0.22
CA SER A 164 7.37 -1.38 -0.32
C SER A 164 8.57 -1.08 0.60
N PRO A 165 9.45 -0.13 0.22
CA PRO A 165 10.49 0.35 1.11
C PRO A 165 9.86 1.11 2.28
N ASP A 166 10.45 0.99 3.44
CA ASP A 166 10.25 1.97 4.50
C ASP A 166 11.19 3.17 4.27
N GLY A 167 10.81 4.31 4.82
CA GLY A 167 11.59 5.53 4.64
C GLY A 167 11.22 6.61 5.64
N TYR A 168 11.47 7.84 5.27
CA TYR A 168 11.05 9.01 6.03
C TYR A 168 10.22 9.94 5.16
N LEU A 169 9.24 10.58 5.77
CA LEU A 169 8.48 11.62 5.12
C LEU A 169 9.39 12.80 4.81
N LYS A 170 9.38 13.29 3.57
CA LYS A 170 10.19 14.43 3.11
C LYS A 170 9.41 15.73 3.17
N LYS A 171 10.13 16.80 3.42
CA LYS A 171 9.64 18.19 3.28
C LYS A 171 10.05 18.72 1.92
N ALA A 172 9.09 19.10 1.09
CA ALA A 172 9.33 19.80 -0.16
C ALA A 172 8.80 21.23 -0.06
N VAL A 173 9.60 22.19 -0.49
CA VAL A 173 9.23 23.59 -0.54
C VAL A 173 9.50 24.17 -1.93
N ASN A 174 8.80 25.24 -2.28
CA ASN A 174 9.13 26.00 -3.49
C ASN A 174 10.56 26.50 -3.45
N ALA A 175 11.25 26.51 -4.60
CA ALA A 175 12.65 26.92 -4.71
C ALA A 175 12.94 28.35 -4.21
N ASP A 176 11.94 29.22 -4.18
CA ASP A 176 12.08 30.58 -3.67
C ASP A 176 11.83 30.70 -2.15
N PHE A 177 11.27 29.68 -1.51
CA PHE A 177 10.97 29.70 -0.08
C PHE A 177 12.19 29.99 0.80
N PRO A 178 13.37 29.34 0.58
CA PRO A 178 14.58 29.62 1.39
C PRO A 178 15.13 31.06 1.25
N LYS A 179 14.73 31.79 0.20
CA LYS A 179 15.18 33.15 -0.06
C LYS A 179 14.34 34.19 0.71
N THR A 180 13.17 33.80 1.16
CA THR A 180 12.15 34.67 1.75
C THR A 180 11.91 34.40 3.24
N HIS A 181 12.37 33.26 3.74
CA HIS A 181 12.21 32.77 5.12
C HIS A 181 13.50 32.18 5.65
#